data_2c7d80702e771d6a4c7ab752166d6a0d
#
_entry.id   2c7d80702e771d6a4c7ab752166d6a0d
#
_cell.length_a   1.000
_cell.length_b   1.000
_cell.length_c   1.000
_cell.angle_alpha   90.00
_cell.angle_beta   90.00
_cell.angle_gamma   90.00
#
_symmetry.space_group_name_H-M   'P 1'
#
loop_
_entity.id
_entity.type
_entity.pdbx_description
1 polymer ?
#
loop_
_entity_poly.entity_id
_entity_poly.type
_entity_poly.pdbx_seq_one_letter_code
_entity_poly.pdbx_strand_id
1 'polypeptide(L)'
;GGMYTNMVAQLKALKSEDILEDAMKLIPEVRLAAGLPPLVTPTSQIVGAQAVNCALDVRAGKPKYTHTSNQFVALVKGEYGKTPVPVDPEFRRKITGSPEEKPYDTSKYQMQPNPTLEEFGGVHLAANEKEVLLLELFPLVAKDFLTKVRKAEWEARPKETAAEVKAEEKKVEEKKVEEKITGEVVECPMPGRVLSIDVKVGDSVTSGQQVMVLEAMKMENSIESPVSGR
;
A
#
# COMPACT_ATOMS: atom_id res chain seq x y z
N GLY A 1 -5.94 3.10 -30.25
CA GLY A 1 -6.38 2.73 -28.88
C GLY A 1 -5.22 2.75 -27.90
N GLY A 2 -5.51 2.59 -26.58
CA GLY A 2 -4.54 2.73 -25.50
C GLY A 2 -3.30 1.83 -25.61
N MET A 3 -3.46 0.59 -26.09
CA MET A 3 -2.33 -0.31 -26.32
C MET A 3 -1.30 0.28 -27.31
N TYR A 4 -1.76 0.73 -28.48
CA TYR A 4 -0.89 1.32 -29.52
C TYR A 4 -0.16 2.57 -28.98
N THR A 5 -0.88 3.46 -28.32
CA THR A 5 -0.30 4.69 -27.76
C THR A 5 0.77 4.38 -26.70
N ASN A 6 0.53 3.37 -25.84
CA ASN A 6 1.51 2.94 -24.85
C ASN A 6 2.75 2.31 -25.49
N MET A 7 2.58 1.48 -26.52
CA MET A 7 3.70 0.90 -27.28
C MET A 7 4.57 1.99 -27.92
N VAL A 8 3.95 2.97 -28.58
CA VAL A 8 4.67 4.11 -29.18
C VAL A 8 5.43 4.91 -28.10
N ALA A 9 4.79 5.21 -26.97
CA ALA A 9 5.44 5.94 -25.88
C ALA A 9 6.63 5.16 -25.29
N GLN A 10 6.48 3.85 -25.10
CA GLN A 10 7.55 2.98 -24.60
C GLN A 10 8.73 2.94 -25.59
N LEU A 11 8.46 2.78 -26.89
CA LEU A 11 9.51 2.73 -27.91
C LEU A 11 10.22 4.07 -28.09
N LYS A 12 9.50 5.20 -27.97
CA LYS A 12 10.11 6.54 -27.94
C LYS A 12 11.07 6.69 -26.77
N ALA A 13 10.66 6.29 -25.57
CA ALA A 13 11.51 6.33 -24.39
C ALA A 13 12.79 5.48 -24.55
N LEU A 14 12.69 4.36 -25.28
CA LEU A 14 13.80 3.47 -25.60
C LEU A 14 14.60 3.87 -26.84
N LYS A 15 14.20 4.95 -27.54
CA LYS A 15 14.79 5.37 -28.84
C LYS A 15 14.84 4.22 -29.84
N SER A 16 13.77 3.43 -29.92
CA SER A 16 13.64 2.21 -30.72
C SER A 16 12.31 2.17 -31.48
N GLU A 17 11.88 3.31 -32.02
CA GLU A 17 10.60 3.46 -32.76
C GLU A 17 10.56 2.63 -34.05
N ASP A 18 11.71 2.31 -34.60
CA ASP A 18 11.93 1.49 -35.79
C ASP A 18 11.39 0.06 -35.66
N ILE A 19 11.26 -0.48 -34.41
CA ILE A 19 10.75 -1.82 -34.20
C ILE A 19 9.23 -1.88 -33.94
N LEU A 20 8.53 -0.77 -34.04
CA LEU A 20 7.07 -0.74 -33.79
C LEU A 20 6.31 -1.72 -34.69
N GLU A 21 6.64 -1.78 -35.97
CA GLU A 21 6.00 -2.68 -36.92
C GLU A 21 6.23 -4.15 -36.57
N ASP A 22 7.45 -4.51 -36.17
CA ASP A 22 7.79 -5.87 -35.74
C ASP A 22 7.09 -6.25 -34.46
N ALA A 23 7.01 -5.34 -33.49
CA ALA A 23 6.24 -5.53 -32.25
C ALA A 23 4.74 -5.75 -32.57
N MET A 24 4.17 -4.98 -33.50
CA MET A 24 2.78 -5.13 -33.92
C MET A 24 2.51 -6.51 -34.55
N LYS A 25 3.44 -7.02 -35.36
CA LYS A 25 3.36 -8.36 -35.99
C LYS A 25 3.41 -9.48 -34.95
N LEU A 26 4.06 -9.25 -33.78
CA LEU A 26 4.18 -10.24 -32.70
C LEU A 26 2.95 -10.27 -31.76
N ILE A 27 2.07 -9.29 -31.77
CA ILE A 27 0.89 -9.23 -30.89
C ILE A 27 0.02 -10.50 -31.00
N PRO A 28 -0.35 -10.99 -32.19
CA PRO A 28 -1.18 -12.21 -32.30
C PRO A 28 -0.51 -13.45 -31.66
N GLU A 29 0.80 -13.61 -31.87
CA GLU A 29 1.57 -14.71 -31.29
C GLU A 29 1.63 -14.63 -29.76
N VAL A 30 2.00 -13.45 -29.24
CA VAL A 30 2.07 -13.24 -27.77
C VAL A 30 0.72 -13.41 -27.11
N ARG A 31 -0.35 -12.93 -27.76
CA ARG A 31 -1.72 -13.12 -27.29
C ARG A 31 -2.12 -14.60 -27.25
N LEU A 32 -1.79 -15.35 -28.29
CA LEU A 32 -2.07 -16.79 -28.36
C LEU A 32 -1.30 -17.54 -27.25
N ALA A 33 -0.01 -17.25 -27.10
CA ALA A 33 0.83 -17.84 -26.07
C ALA A 33 0.32 -17.57 -24.65
N ALA A 34 -0.32 -16.41 -24.42
CA ALA A 34 -0.93 -16.03 -23.16
C ALA A 34 -2.37 -16.58 -22.97
N GLY A 35 -2.87 -17.46 -23.86
CA GLY A 35 -4.20 -18.06 -23.74
C GLY A 35 -5.34 -17.21 -24.30
N LEU A 36 -5.07 -16.36 -25.30
CA LEU A 36 -6.03 -15.48 -25.98
C LEU A 36 -6.81 -14.53 -25.05
N PRO A 37 -6.18 -13.84 -24.12
CA PRO A 37 -6.90 -12.89 -23.28
C PRO A 37 -7.59 -11.81 -24.11
N PRO A 38 -8.73 -11.25 -23.65
CA PRO A 38 -9.36 -10.12 -24.32
C PRO A 38 -8.42 -8.91 -24.30
N LEU A 39 -8.31 -8.20 -25.44
CA LEU A 39 -7.44 -7.02 -25.54
C LEU A 39 -8.12 -5.76 -24.98
N VAL A 40 -8.48 -5.81 -23.73
CA VAL A 40 -8.98 -4.69 -22.92
C VAL A 40 -7.99 -4.37 -21.80
N THR A 41 -8.11 -3.23 -21.15
CA THR A 41 -7.27 -2.89 -19.98
C THR A 41 -7.53 -3.84 -18.82
N PRO A 42 -6.50 -4.41 -18.17
CA PRO A 42 -5.06 -4.18 -18.37
C PRO A 42 -4.39 -5.13 -19.38
N THR A 43 -5.02 -6.20 -19.80
CA THR A 43 -4.42 -7.30 -20.58
C THR A 43 -3.90 -6.84 -21.94
N SER A 44 -4.56 -5.87 -22.58
CA SER A 44 -4.04 -5.28 -23.82
C SER A 44 -2.68 -4.62 -23.65
N GLN A 45 -2.46 -3.95 -22.53
CA GLN A 45 -1.17 -3.31 -22.22
C GLN A 45 -0.10 -4.36 -21.90
N ILE A 46 -0.46 -5.42 -21.18
CA ILE A 46 0.45 -6.53 -20.85
C ILE A 46 0.93 -7.23 -22.12
N VAL A 47 0.00 -7.57 -23.02
CA VAL A 47 0.31 -8.22 -24.31
C VAL A 47 1.15 -7.29 -25.19
N GLY A 48 0.77 -6.00 -25.29
CA GLY A 48 1.51 -5.02 -26.09
C GLY A 48 2.94 -4.81 -25.58
N ALA A 49 3.13 -4.62 -24.29
CA ALA A 49 4.46 -4.47 -23.68
C ALA A 49 5.33 -5.73 -23.89
N GLN A 50 4.75 -6.92 -23.76
CA GLN A 50 5.47 -8.17 -24.02
C GLN A 50 5.83 -8.35 -25.51
N ALA A 51 4.98 -7.92 -26.41
CA ALA A 51 5.31 -7.93 -27.85
C ALA A 51 6.50 -7.01 -28.17
N VAL A 52 6.59 -5.83 -27.53
CA VAL A 52 7.76 -4.96 -27.62
C VAL A 52 9.01 -5.64 -27.07
N ASN A 53 8.93 -6.28 -25.89
CA ASN A 53 10.06 -7.00 -25.32
C ASN A 53 10.54 -8.12 -26.24
N CYS A 54 9.62 -8.90 -26.83
CA CYS A 54 9.97 -9.94 -27.80
C CYS A 54 10.63 -9.38 -29.06
N ALA A 55 10.16 -8.24 -29.60
CA ALA A 55 10.78 -7.58 -30.75
C ALA A 55 12.22 -7.09 -30.44
N LEU A 56 12.42 -6.54 -29.23
CA LEU A 56 13.77 -6.15 -28.75
C LEU A 56 14.68 -7.38 -28.57
N ASP A 57 14.17 -8.47 -28.03
CA ASP A 57 14.92 -9.72 -27.90
C ASP A 57 15.39 -10.24 -29.26
N VAL A 58 14.49 -10.31 -30.22
CA VAL A 58 14.80 -10.77 -31.61
C VAL A 58 15.84 -9.85 -32.25
N ARG A 59 15.68 -8.54 -32.14
CA ARG A 59 16.65 -7.57 -32.65
C ARG A 59 18.05 -7.75 -32.04
N ALA A 60 18.10 -8.12 -30.75
CA ALA A 60 19.34 -8.39 -30.03
C ALA A 60 19.90 -9.80 -30.30
N GLY A 61 19.31 -10.58 -31.21
CA GLY A 61 19.71 -11.97 -31.50
C GLY A 61 19.38 -12.96 -30.38
N LYS A 62 18.46 -12.61 -29.49
CA LYS A 62 18.02 -13.44 -28.36
C LYS A 62 16.70 -14.15 -28.68
N PRO A 63 16.44 -15.32 -28.06
CA PRO A 63 15.14 -15.97 -28.18
C PRO A 63 14.01 -15.06 -27.64
N LYS A 64 12.81 -15.14 -28.27
CA LYS A 64 11.62 -14.49 -27.75
C LYS A 64 11.36 -14.93 -26.29
N TYR A 65 10.82 -14.01 -25.51
CA TYR A 65 10.55 -14.19 -24.08
C TYR A 65 11.81 -14.34 -23.20
N THR A 66 12.97 -13.85 -23.67
CA THR A 66 14.16 -13.70 -22.81
C THR A 66 13.90 -12.64 -21.74
N HIS A 67 13.23 -11.55 -22.12
CA HIS A 67 12.77 -10.52 -21.20
C HIS A 67 11.24 -10.58 -21.08
N THR A 68 10.76 -10.80 -19.86
CA THR A 68 9.32 -10.84 -19.55
C THR A 68 9.00 -9.80 -18.48
N SER A 69 7.84 -9.15 -18.60
CA SER A 69 7.34 -8.27 -17.54
C SER A 69 6.69 -9.09 -16.42
N ASN A 70 6.73 -8.59 -15.18
CA ASN A 70 6.08 -9.25 -14.04
C ASN A 70 4.58 -9.46 -14.29
N GLN A 71 3.92 -8.51 -14.97
CA GLN A 71 2.52 -8.60 -15.31
C GLN A 71 2.25 -9.71 -16.35
N PHE A 72 3.15 -9.92 -17.31
CA PHE A 72 3.03 -11.02 -18.26
C PHE A 72 3.24 -12.37 -17.59
N VAL A 73 4.20 -12.47 -16.68
CA VAL A 73 4.41 -13.67 -15.85
C VAL A 73 3.16 -13.97 -15.03
N ALA A 74 2.58 -12.96 -14.37
CA ALA A 74 1.34 -13.10 -13.59
C ALA A 74 0.14 -13.53 -14.44
N LEU A 75 0.01 -13.00 -15.67
CA LEU A 75 -1.02 -13.39 -16.63
C LEU A 75 -0.90 -14.87 -17.03
N VAL A 76 0.30 -15.30 -17.42
CA VAL A 76 0.60 -16.70 -17.82
C VAL A 76 0.45 -17.67 -16.65
N LYS A 77 0.73 -17.21 -15.43
CA LYS A 77 0.56 -17.96 -14.18
C LYS A 77 -0.91 -18.23 -13.85
N GLY A 78 -1.83 -17.36 -14.29
CA GLY A 78 -3.26 -17.45 -14.02
C GLY A 78 -3.78 -16.48 -12.95
N GLU A 79 -2.99 -15.52 -12.51
CA GLU A 79 -3.38 -14.53 -11.48
C GLU A 79 -4.45 -13.55 -11.96
N TYR A 80 -4.65 -13.41 -13.27
CA TYR A 80 -5.72 -12.62 -13.88
C TYR A 80 -7.01 -13.42 -14.17
N GLY A 81 -7.08 -14.68 -13.67
CA GLY A 81 -8.21 -15.58 -13.90
C GLY A 81 -8.02 -16.46 -15.13
N LYS A 82 -9.05 -17.25 -15.43
CA LYS A 82 -9.03 -18.22 -16.55
C LYS A 82 -8.99 -17.51 -17.89
N THR A 83 -8.10 -17.98 -18.76
CA THR A 83 -7.98 -17.52 -20.14
C THR A 83 -8.95 -18.30 -21.07
N PRO A 84 -9.40 -17.68 -22.21
CA PRO A 84 -10.28 -18.33 -23.18
C PRO A 84 -9.74 -19.65 -23.75
N VAL A 85 -8.42 -19.74 -23.91
CA VAL A 85 -7.70 -20.95 -24.32
C VAL A 85 -6.68 -21.28 -23.23
N PRO A 86 -6.57 -22.55 -22.81
CA PRO A 86 -5.53 -22.93 -21.85
C PRO A 86 -4.13 -22.56 -22.35
N VAL A 87 -3.35 -21.96 -21.48
CA VAL A 87 -1.92 -21.71 -21.79
C VAL A 87 -1.19 -23.05 -21.84
N ASP A 88 -0.34 -23.21 -22.85
CA ASP A 88 0.49 -24.40 -23.01
C ASP A 88 1.34 -24.64 -21.73
N PRO A 89 1.30 -25.85 -21.13
CA PRO A 89 2.01 -26.14 -19.87
C PRO A 89 3.53 -25.98 -19.97
N GLU A 90 4.15 -26.28 -21.10
CA GLU A 90 5.59 -26.12 -21.29
C GLU A 90 5.96 -24.64 -21.44
N PHE A 91 5.13 -23.87 -22.14
CA PHE A 91 5.29 -22.42 -22.20
C PHE A 91 5.12 -21.81 -20.82
N ARG A 92 4.09 -22.22 -20.07
CA ARG A 92 3.88 -21.76 -18.69
C ARG A 92 5.09 -22.08 -17.81
N ARG A 93 5.63 -23.29 -17.87
CA ARG A 93 6.83 -23.70 -17.15
C ARG A 93 8.04 -22.82 -17.51
N LYS A 94 8.21 -22.52 -18.79
CA LYS A 94 9.29 -21.63 -19.26
C LYS A 94 9.20 -20.22 -18.66
N ILE A 95 7.98 -19.67 -18.56
CA ILE A 95 7.77 -18.28 -18.11
C ILE A 95 7.69 -18.17 -16.58
N THR A 96 7.05 -19.14 -15.90
CA THR A 96 6.72 -19.07 -14.47
C THR A 96 7.51 -20.03 -13.58
N GLY A 97 8.25 -20.95 -14.17
CA GLY A 97 8.93 -22.05 -13.46
C GLY A 97 8.04 -23.24 -13.11
N SER A 98 6.70 -23.18 -13.35
CA SER A 98 5.73 -24.26 -13.06
C SER A 98 4.77 -24.45 -14.23
N PRO A 99 4.43 -25.71 -14.59
CA PRO A 99 3.43 -25.97 -15.61
C PRO A 99 1.99 -25.77 -15.12
N GLU A 100 1.79 -25.65 -13.80
CA GLU A 100 0.47 -25.56 -13.16
C GLU A 100 -0.02 -24.12 -13.17
N GLU A 101 -1.34 -23.98 -13.40
CA GLU A 101 -2.04 -22.71 -13.21
C GLU A 101 -2.19 -22.42 -11.71
N LYS A 102 -1.75 -21.24 -11.30
CA LYS A 102 -1.83 -20.78 -9.90
C LYS A 102 -2.57 -19.45 -9.86
N PRO A 103 -3.90 -19.47 -9.68
CA PRO A 103 -4.67 -18.25 -9.54
C PRO A 103 -4.25 -17.47 -8.29
N TYR A 104 -4.54 -16.18 -8.28
CA TYR A 104 -4.30 -15.35 -7.11
C TYR A 104 -5.14 -15.80 -5.92
N ASP A 105 -4.49 -16.06 -4.80
CA ASP A 105 -5.14 -16.49 -3.56
C ASP A 105 -5.45 -15.27 -2.69
N THR A 106 -6.68 -14.81 -2.74
CA THR A 106 -7.14 -13.64 -1.97
C THR A 106 -7.17 -13.88 -0.46
N SER A 107 -7.18 -15.15 -0.01
CA SER A 107 -7.16 -15.46 1.43
C SER A 107 -5.84 -15.09 2.10
N LYS A 108 -4.78 -14.97 1.33
CA LYS A 108 -3.44 -14.59 1.79
C LYS A 108 -3.14 -13.10 1.65
N TYR A 109 -4.14 -12.32 1.26
CA TYR A 109 -3.98 -10.90 1.11
C TYR A 109 -3.64 -10.25 2.46
N GLN A 110 -2.61 -9.41 2.47
CA GLN A 110 -2.22 -8.62 3.63
C GLN A 110 -2.25 -7.15 3.24
N MET A 111 -2.85 -6.34 4.10
CA MET A 111 -2.85 -4.88 3.91
C MET A 111 -1.43 -4.33 3.84
N GLN A 112 -1.26 -3.30 3.03
CA GLN A 112 0.02 -2.61 2.93
C GLN A 112 0.40 -2.00 4.29
N PRO A 113 1.68 -2.10 4.71
CA PRO A 113 2.12 -1.47 5.94
C PRO A 113 2.02 0.05 5.84
N ASN A 114 1.54 0.68 6.91
CA ASN A 114 1.52 2.14 7.06
C ASN A 114 2.64 2.56 8.02
N PRO A 115 3.87 2.76 7.54
CA PRO A 115 5.02 3.05 8.38
C PRO A 115 4.92 4.43 9.03
N THR A 116 5.56 4.58 10.17
CA THR A 116 5.81 5.84 10.85
C THR A 116 7.06 6.50 10.26
N LEU A 117 6.99 7.79 10.02
CA LEU A 117 8.09 8.61 9.47
C LEU A 117 8.73 9.40 10.62
N GLU A 118 9.74 8.84 11.25
CA GLU A 118 10.45 9.44 12.38
C GLU A 118 11.12 10.78 12.00
N GLU A 119 11.60 10.88 10.75
CA GLU A 119 12.20 12.09 10.17
C GLU A 119 11.25 13.28 10.08
N PHE A 120 9.94 13.04 10.13
CA PHE A 120 8.89 14.07 10.09
C PHE A 120 8.07 14.11 11.40
N GLY A 121 8.71 13.79 12.52
CA GLY A 121 8.11 13.89 13.86
C GLY A 121 7.18 12.73 14.20
N GLY A 122 7.44 11.54 13.68
CA GLY A 122 6.73 10.32 14.06
C GLY A 122 5.30 10.22 13.49
N VAL A 123 4.99 10.93 12.39
CA VAL A 123 3.67 10.82 11.74
C VAL A 123 3.57 9.58 10.88
N HIS A 124 2.38 9.01 10.77
CA HIS A 124 2.13 7.92 9.83
C HIS A 124 2.20 8.40 8.37
N LEU A 125 2.70 7.55 7.49
CA LEU A 125 2.78 7.84 6.06
C LEU A 125 1.39 8.17 5.49
N ALA A 126 0.39 7.34 5.76
CA ALA A 126 -1.02 7.59 5.46
C ALA A 126 -1.75 8.08 6.73
N ALA A 127 -2.23 9.31 6.72
CA ALA A 127 -2.82 9.98 7.87
C ALA A 127 -4.35 9.85 7.95
N ASN A 128 -5.00 9.38 6.89
CA ASN A 128 -6.45 9.24 6.82
C ASN A 128 -6.86 8.07 5.93
N GLU A 129 -8.13 7.67 5.97
CA GLU A 129 -8.66 6.52 5.22
C GLU A 129 -8.41 6.60 3.71
N LYS A 130 -8.51 7.77 3.10
CA LYS A 130 -8.25 7.95 1.66
C LYS A 130 -6.79 7.66 1.32
N GLU A 131 -5.88 8.11 2.16
CA GLU A 131 -4.44 7.87 1.98
C GLU A 131 -4.09 6.40 2.25
N VAL A 132 -4.75 5.75 3.22
CA VAL A 132 -4.62 4.30 3.43
C VAL A 132 -5.09 3.54 2.20
N LEU A 133 -6.23 3.91 1.61
CA LEU A 133 -6.72 3.31 0.37
C LEU A 133 -5.80 3.57 -0.82
N LEU A 134 -5.20 4.76 -0.92
CA LEU A 134 -4.20 5.05 -1.94
C LEU A 134 -2.95 4.18 -1.79
N LEU A 135 -2.47 4.02 -0.55
CA LEU A 135 -1.33 3.17 -0.24
C LEU A 135 -1.62 1.70 -0.58
N GLU A 136 -2.85 1.25 -0.34
CA GLU A 136 -3.32 -0.09 -0.61
C GLU A 136 -3.43 -0.39 -2.11
N LEU A 137 -4.04 0.52 -2.86
CA LEU A 137 -4.30 0.34 -4.30
C LEU A 137 -3.07 0.61 -5.18
N PHE A 138 -2.19 1.52 -4.74
CA PHE A 138 -1.05 1.99 -5.53
C PHE A 138 0.23 2.10 -4.68
N PRO A 139 0.70 1.02 -4.03
CA PRO A 139 1.69 1.08 -2.96
C PRO A 139 2.98 1.82 -3.35
N LEU A 140 3.51 1.59 -4.54
CA LEU A 140 4.77 2.22 -4.99
C LEU A 140 4.61 3.74 -5.20
N VAL A 141 3.57 4.13 -5.96
CA VAL A 141 3.34 5.55 -6.31
C VAL A 141 2.85 6.33 -5.09
N ALA A 142 1.94 5.73 -4.30
CA ALA A 142 1.39 6.36 -3.11
C ALA A 142 2.45 6.59 -2.04
N LYS A 143 3.38 5.66 -1.84
CA LYS A 143 4.47 5.81 -0.89
C LYS A 143 5.31 7.05 -1.20
N ASP A 144 5.74 7.21 -2.44
CA ASP A 144 6.54 8.38 -2.86
C ASP A 144 5.76 9.68 -2.76
N PHE A 145 4.49 9.66 -3.16
CA PHE A 145 3.62 10.83 -3.10
C PHE A 145 3.36 11.26 -1.65
N LEU A 146 2.92 10.33 -0.80
CA LEU A 146 2.60 10.61 0.60
C LEU A 146 3.83 11.06 1.40
N THR A 147 5.01 10.49 1.11
CA THR A 147 6.27 10.96 1.72
C THR A 147 6.53 12.42 1.38
N LYS A 148 6.31 12.83 0.13
CA LYS A 148 6.44 14.25 -0.28
C LYS A 148 5.41 15.14 0.42
N VAL A 149 4.18 14.66 0.58
CA VAL A 149 3.13 15.39 1.31
C VAL A 149 3.52 15.57 2.77
N ARG A 150 3.91 14.48 3.47
CA ARG A 150 4.36 14.57 4.88
C ARG A 150 5.56 15.50 5.05
N LYS A 151 6.52 15.44 4.13
CA LYS A 151 7.67 16.35 4.13
C LYS A 151 7.24 17.81 4.00
N ALA A 152 6.37 18.12 3.03
CA ALA A 152 5.86 19.47 2.83
C ALA A 152 5.07 20.00 4.05
N GLU A 153 4.25 19.15 4.67
CA GLU A 153 3.54 19.49 5.90
C GLU A 153 4.49 19.73 7.08
N TRP A 154 5.55 18.93 7.19
CA TRP A 154 6.57 19.09 8.21
C TRP A 154 7.34 20.43 8.03
N GLU A 155 7.75 20.74 6.80
CA GLU A 155 8.47 21.99 6.47
C GLU A 155 7.58 23.23 6.62
N ALA A 156 6.26 23.11 6.41
CA ALA A 156 5.30 24.20 6.56
C ALA A 156 4.90 24.48 8.02
N ARG A 157 5.30 23.62 8.98
CA ARG A 157 5.01 23.86 10.41
C ARG A 157 5.74 25.12 10.88
N PRO A 158 5.07 26.03 11.60
CA PRO A 158 5.73 27.19 12.23
C PRO A 158 6.88 26.71 13.12
N LYS A 159 8.07 27.30 12.97
CA LYS A 159 9.25 26.90 13.75
C LYS A 159 9.05 27.08 15.28
N GLU A 160 8.09 27.91 15.67
CA GLU A 160 7.72 28.12 17.07
C GLU A 160 7.07 26.90 17.72
N THR A 161 6.25 26.15 16.98
CA THR A 161 5.62 24.92 17.52
C THR A 161 6.60 23.76 17.72
N ALA A 162 7.70 23.71 16.97
CA ALA A 162 8.74 22.69 17.15
C ALA A 162 9.60 22.91 18.41
N ALA A 163 9.71 24.16 18.87
CA ALA A 163 10.40 24.51 20.11
C ALA A 163 9.46 24.34 21.34
N GLU A 164 8.16 24.64 21.16
CA GLU A 164 7.14 24.45 22.20
C GLU A 164 6.83 22.98 22.46
N VAL A 165 6.76 22.14 21.42
CA VAL A 165 6.58 20.68 21.58
C VAL A 165 7.78 20.07 22.32
N LYS A 166 9.03 20.47 22.00
CA LYS A 166 10.21 20.03 22.76
C LYS A 166 10.26 20.61 24.18
N ALA A 167 9.67 21.79 24.41
CA ALA A 167 9.56 22.39 25.73
C ALA A 167 8.42 21.79 26.55
N GLU A 168 7.32 21.37 25.89
CA GLU A 168 6.24 20.61 26.54
C GLU A 168 6.64 19.17 26.82
N GLU A 169 7.33 18.48 25.90
CA GLU A 169 7.88 17.15 26.18
C GLU A 169 8.90 17.16 27.33
N LYS A 170 9.81 18.16 27.38
CA LYS A 170 10.70 18.33 28.52
C LYS A 170 9.95 18.70 29.82
N LYS A 171 8.91 19.54 29.74
CA LYS A 171 8.08 19.86 30.91
C LYS A 171 7.22 18.69 31.37
N VAL A 172 6.80 17.82 30.46
CA VAL A 172 6.05 16.58 30.78
C VAL A 172 7.00 15.52 31.34
N GLU A 173 8.24 15.45 30.86
CA GLU A 173 9.26 14.55 31.42
C GLU A 173 9.80 15.03 32.76
N GLU A 174 10.04 16.34 32.96
CA GLU A 174 10.41 16.90 34.25
C GLU A 174 9.25 16.88 35.29
N LYS A 175 7.97 16.98 34.87
CA LYS A 175 6.82 16.80 35.77
C LYS A 175 6.53 15.34 36.10
N LYS A 176 6.97 14.37 35.29
CA LYS A 176 6.84 12.93 35.60
C LYS A 176 7.75 12.45 36.74
N VAL A 177 8.70 13.25 37.19
CA VAL A 177 9.67 12.85 38.23
C VAL A 177 9.25 13.24 39.65
N GLU A 178 8.22 14.09 39.86
CA GLU A 178 7.92 14.61 41.21
C GLU A 178 6.51 14.39 41.76
N GLU A 179 5.59 13.76 41.07
CA GLU A 179 4.34 13.33 41.72
C GLU A 179 4.34 11.81 41.92
N LYS A 180 4.66 11.38 43.14
CA LYS A 180 4.30 10.03 43.61
C LYS A 180 2.77 9.93 43.55
N ILE A 181 2.26 9.32 42.47
CA ILE A 181 0.85 8.98 42.37
C ILE A 181 0.57 7.96 43.44
N THR A 182 -0.13 8.38 44.50
CA THR A 182 -0.54 7.53 45.64
C THR A 182 -1.93 6.91 45.43
N GLY A 183 -2.48 7.04 44.21
CA GLY A 183 -3.82 6.54 43.85
C GLY A 183 -3.75 5.26 43.00
N GLU A 184 -4.90 4.60 42.91
CA GLU A 184 -5.06 3.43 42.06
C GLU A 184 -5.17 3.85 40.58
N VAL A 185 -4.40 3.21 39.70
CA VAL A 185 -4.35 3.51 38.29
C VAL A 185 -5.51 2.83 37.56
N VAL A 186 -6.32 3.58 36.82
CA VAL A 186 -7.35 3.05 35.94
C VAL A 186 -6.73 2.68 34.62
N GLU A 187 -6.57 1.40 34.32
CA GLU A 187 -6.01 0.91 33.07
C GLU A 187 -7.11 0.63 32.05
N CYS A 188 -6.87 1.01 30.80
CA CYS A 188 -7.77 0.64 29.70
C CYS A 188 -7.56 -0.85 29.36
N PRO A 189 -8.61 -1.69 29.41
CA PRO A 189 -8.49 -3.13 29.20
C PRO A 189 -8.22 -3.54 27.75
N MET A 190 -8.31 -2.57 26.81
CA MET A 190 -8.13 -2.83 25.38
C MET A 190 -7.60 -1.59 24.66
N PRO A 191 -6.86 -1.74 23.55
CA PRO A 191 -6.46 -0.63 22.72
C PRO A 191 -7.68 -0.02 21.99
N GLY A 192 -7.76 1.31 21.96
CA GLY A 192 -8.87 2.01 21.31
C GLY A 192 -8.64 3.51 21.24
N ARG A 193 -9.60 4.24 20.67
CA ARG A 193 -9.59 5.69 20.57
C ARG A 193 -10.45 6.28 21.70
N VAL A 194 -9.91 7.22 22.47
CA VAL A 194 -10.69 7.97 23.45
C VAL A 194 -11.68 8.89 22.73
N LEU A 195 -12.97 8.72 22.99
CA LEU A 195 -14.04 9.56 22.45
C LEU A 195 -14.36 10.73 23.39
N SER A 196 -14.48 10.46 24.69
CA SER A 196 -14.71 11.50 25.70
C SER A 196 -13.97 11.15 26.99
N ILE A 197 -13.64 12.20 27.76
CA ILE A 197 -13.18 12.10 29.14
C ILE A 197 -14.20 12.87 29.98
N ASP A 198 -14.89 12.18 30.87
CA ASP A 198 -16.07 12.70 31.57
C ASP A 198 -15.74 13.30 32.94
N VAL A 199 -14.46 13.24 33.33
CA VAL A 199 -13.94 13.76 34.60
C VAL A 199 -12.73 14.67 34.39
N LYS A 200 -12.49 15.58 35.31
CA LYS A 200 -11.35 16.51 35.33
C LYS A 200 -10.46 16.23 36.54
N VAL A 201 -9.19 16.66 36.43
CA VAL A 201 -8.25 16.60 37.54
C VAL A 201 -8.82 17.36 38.76
N GLY A 202 -8.99 16.64 39.87
CA GLY A 202 -9.54 17.17 41.09
C GLY A 202 -11.04 16.86 41.30
N ASP A 203 -11.71 16.20 40.38
CA ASP A 203 -13.08 15.73 40.58
C ASP A 203 -13.11 14.52 41.51
N SER A 204 -14.20 14.39 42.27
CA SER A 204 -14.45 13.19 43.08
C SER A 204 -15.21 12.18 42.23
N VAL A 205 -14.73 10.95 42.22
CA VAL A 205 -15.35 9.81 41.53
C VAL A 205 -15.79 8.74 42.50
N THR A 206 -16.83 8.00 42.16
CA THR A 206 -17.29 6.83 42.90
C THR A 206 -16.97 5.56 42.13
N SER A 207 -16.78 4.44 42.86
CA SER A 207 -16.59 3.13 42.23
C SER A 207 -17.75 2.80 41.31
N GLY A 208 -17.48 2.38 40.05
CA GLY A 208 -18.48 2.15 39.00
C GLY A 208 -18.90 3.40 38.23
N GLN A 209 -18.36 4.58 38.55
CA GLN A 209 -18.63 5.80 37.80
C GLN A 209 -17.84 5.80 36.49
N GLN A 210 -18.52 6.08 35.37
CA GLN A 210 -17.87 6.26 34.07
C GLN A 210 -16.93 7.48 34.13
N VAL A 211 -15.67 7.25 33.75
CA VAL A 211 -14.62 8.28 33.72
C VAL A 211 -14.20 8.66 32.30
N MET A 212 -14.37 7.73 31.36
CA MET A 212 -14.13 7.99 29.92
C MET A 212 -14.91 7.02 29.04
N VAL A 213 -15.04 7.36 27.76
CA VAL A 213 -15.57 6.48 26.71
C VAL A 213 -14.47 6.19 25.70
N LEU A 214 -14.25 4.90 25.46
CA LEU A 214 -13.27 4.39 24.51
C LEU A 214 -13.98 3.73 23.33
N GLU A 215 -13.63 4.11 22.09
CA GLU A 215 -14.03 3.37 20.89
C GLU A 215 -12.99 2.28 20.61
N ALA A 216 -13.44 1.02 20.67
CA ALA A 216 -12.66 -0.13 20.26
C ALA A 216 -13.51 -1.03 19.37
N MET A 217 -12.97 -1.45 18.23
CA MET A 217 -13.64 -2.32 17.23
C MET A 217 -14.99 -1.77 16.74
N LYS A 218 -15.10 -0.42 16.58
CA LYS A 218 -16.33 0.31 16.18
C LYS A 218 -17.47 0.22 17.20
N MET A 219 -17.17 -0.09 18.44
CA MET A 219 -18.11 -0.07 19.57
C MET A 219 -17.60 0.89 20.63
N GLU A 220 -18.54 1.58 21.27
CA GLU A 220 -18.27 2.45 22.41
C GLU A 220 -18.21 1.60 23.68
N ASN A 221 -17.13 1.75 24.45
CA ASN A 221 -16.92 1.06 25.70
C ASN A 221 -16.71 2.09 26.81
N SER A 222 -17.54 2.03 27.83
CA SER A 222 -17.39 2.86 29.02
C SER A 222 -16.27 2.31 29.91
N ILE A 223 -15.37 3.18 30.31
CA ILE A 223 -14.34 2.87 31.31
C ILE A 223 -14.78 3.47 32.63
N GLU A 224 -14.93 2.62 33.61
CA GLU A 224 -15.43 2.99 34.95
C GLU A 224 -14.29 3.01 35.97
N SER A 225 -14.43 3.85 36.98
CA SER A 225 -13.50 3.87 38.09
C SER A 225 -13.67 2.62 38.96
N PRO A 226 -12.58 1.86 39.25
CA PRO A 226 -12.66 0.70 40.13
C PRO A 226 -12.81 1.09 41.60
N VAL A 227 -12.46 2.32 41.94
CA VAL A 227 -12.47 2.83 43.34
C VAL A 227 -13.16 4.20 43.41
N SER A 228 -13.53 4.59 44.64
CA SER A 228 -13.98 5.94 44.94
C SER A 228 -12.81 6.75 45.45
N GLY A 229 -12.66 7.97 44.92
CA GLY A 229 -11.52 8.84 45.27
C GLY A 229 -11.59 10.22 44.63
N ARG A 230 -10.50 10.97 44.70
CA ARG A 230 -10.34 12.30 44.14
C ARG A 230 -8.98 12.42 43.46
#